data_791046d288cfcb761bcbcb8b99311cfa
#
_entry.id   791046d288cfcb761bcbcb8b99311cfa
#
_cell.length_a   1.000
_cell.length_b   1.000
_cell.length_c   1.000
_cell.angle_alpha   90.00
_cell.angle_beta   90.00
_cell.angle_gamma   90.00
#
_symmetry.space_group_name_H-M   'P 1'
#
loop_
_entity.id
_entity.type
_entity.pdbx_description
1 polymer ?
#
loop_
_entity_poly.entity_id
_entity_poly.type
_entity_poly.pdbx_seq_one_letter_code
_entity_poly.pdbx_strand_id
1 'polypeptide(L)'
;NAIWFYGIRIMNEIIVIWKGIEYAQAYFLYRDKQPQFLGQSMRHALTASRRFMGGRKWNYLLICLFVEVLPMVVWTVIFGGLAYYGNYTATYVLFYIGLLITILGLICYLPVVFATGSLFYVRSKETADVDADFRDTFKPVAVLTGEAFVHEVYVPKKEQEQPSPTVKPEEKKKAEAKKED
;
A
#
# COMPACT_ATOMS: atom_id res chain seq x y z
N ASN A 1 22.39 -12.82 29.49
CA ASN A 1 22.26 -11.69 28.53
C ASN A 1 21.62 -12.07 27.19
N ALA A 2 21.51 -13.39 26.85
CA ALA A 2 20.85 -13.83 25.60
C ALA A 2 19.35 -13.43 25.55
N ILE A 3 18.63 -13.47 26.65
CA ILE A 3 17.19 -13.15 26.73
C ILE A 3 16.93 -11.71 26.27
N TRP A 4 17.75 -10.74 26.68
CA TRP A 4 17.63 -9.35 26.23
C TRP A 4 17.87 -9.19 24.75
N PHE A 5 18.84 -9.89 24.20
CA PHE A 5 19.14 -9.85 22.78
C PHE A 5 17.96 -10.38 21.93
N TYR A 6 17.41 -11.52 22.32
CA TYR A 6 16.23 -12.07 21.63
C TYR A 6 14.99 -11.20 21.81
N GLY A 7 14.79 -10.63 23.01
CA GLY A 7 13.67 -9.72 23.25
C GLY A 7 13.72 -8.48 22.35
N ILE A 8 14.86 -7.82 22.24
CA ILE A 8 15.03 -6.65 21.36
C ILE A 8 14.83 -7.03 19.89
N ARG A 9 15.34 -8.21 19.47
CA ARG A 9 15.18 -8.68 18.10
C ARG A 9 13.71 -8.93 17.75
N ILE A 10 12.97 -9.60 18.60
CA ILE A 10 11.52 -9.85 18.42
C ILE A 10 10.75 -8.53 18.35
N MET A 11 11.04 -7.58 19.24
CA MET A 11 10.41 -6.24 19.19
C MET A 11 10.69 -5.52 17.87
N ASN A 12 11.92 -5.59 17.38
CA ASN A 12 12.28 -4.98 16.10
C ASN A 12 11.50 -5.62 14.93
N GLU A 13 11.39 -6.96 14.88
CA GLU A 13 10.61 -7.66 13.85
C GLU A 13 9.13 -7.26 13.88
N ILE A 14 8.54 -7.14 15.06
CA ILE A 14 7.13 -6.69 15.21
C ILE A 14 6.95 -5.29 14.63
N ILE A 15 7.87 -4.36 14.92
CA ILE A 15 7.81 -2.98 14.41
C ILE A 15 7.96 -2.97 12.88
N VAL A 16 8.90 -3.75 12.33
CA VAL A 16 9.13 -3.85 10.89
C VAL A 16 7.90 -4.41 10.17
N ILE A 17 7.30 -5.49 10.69
CA ILE A 17 6.08 -6.07 10.13
C ILE A 17 4.94 -5.05 10.18
N TRP A 18 4.74 -4.37 11.30
CA TRP A 18 3.69 -3.35 11.45
C TRP A 18 3.84 -2.20 10.46
N LYS A 19 5.08 -1.71 10.28
CA LYS A 19 5.39 -0.68 9.28
C LYS A 19 5.27 -1.20 7.85
N GLY A 20 5.66 -2.43 7.60
CA GLY A 20 5.46 -3.09 6.31
C GLY A 20 3.98 -3.11 5.90
N ILE A 21 3.08 -3.45 6.83
CA ILE A 21 1.63 -3.43 6.62
C ILE A 21 1.14 -2.00 6.30
N GLU A 22 1.62 -0.97 7.02
CA GLU A 22 1.23 0.42 6.76
C GLU A 22 1.56 0.87 5.33
N TYR A 23 2.65 0.39 4.76
CA TYR A 23 3.13 0.80 3.44
C TYR A 23 2.83 -0.20 2.32
N ALA A 24 2.21 -1.32 2.64
CA ALA A 24 1.95 -2.41 1.68
C ALA A 24 1.15 -1.95 0.45
N GLN A 25 0.27 -0.95 0.58
CA GLN A 25 -0.58 -0.48 -0.50
C GLN A 25 -0.04 0.75 -1.24
N ALA A 26 1.13 1.27 -0.85
CA ALA A 26 1.70 2.49 -1.42
C ALA A 26 1.92 2.40 -2.94
N TYR A 27 2.40 1.25 -3.42
CA TYR A 27 2.63 1.03 -4.85
C TYR A 27 1.34 1.06 -5.67
N PHE A 28 0.28 0.41 -5.17
CA PHE A 28 -1.02 0.35 -5.86
C PHE A 28 -1.68 1.73 -5.90
N LEU A 29 -1.64 2.47 -4.79
CA LEU A 29 -2.14 3.85 -4.72
C LEU A 29 -1.36 4.78 -5.66
N TYR A 30 -0.04 4.70 -5.67
CA TYR A 30 0.79 5.49 -6.57
C TYR A 30 0.47 5.21 -8.04
N ARG A 31 0.42 3.95 -8.43
CA ARG A 31 0.12 3.52 -9.79
C ARG A 31 -1.28 3.95 -10.24
N ASP A 32 -2.27 3.80 -9.38
CA ASP A 32 -3.66 4.13 -9.68
C ASP A 32 -3.86 5.65 -9.88
N LYS A 33 -3.14 6.46 -9.13
CA LYS A 33 -3.23 7.92 -9.17
C LYS A 33 -2.24 8.59 -10.11
N GLN A 34 -1.21 7.90 -10.56
CA GLN A 34 -0.17 8.44 -11.43
C GLN A 34 -0.69 9.14 -12.69
N PRO A 35 -1.72 8.63 -13.42
CA PRO A 35 -2.25 9.29 -14.59
C PRO A 35 -2.88 10.66 -14.29
N GLN A 36 -3.45 10.83 -13.10
CA GLN A 36 -4.15 12.05 -12.69
C GLN A 36 -3.23 13.04 -11.97
N PHE A 37 -2.18 12.53 -11.33
CA PHE A 37 -1.33 13.28 -10.41
C PHE A 37 0.16 13.01 -10.73
N LEU A 38 0.58 13.30 -11.95
CA LEU A 38 1.98 13.16 -12.37
C LEU A 38 2.89 14.05 -11.54
N GLY A 39 4.09 13.56 -11.28
CA GLY A 39 5.17 14.32 -10.67
C GLY A 39 5.20 14.34 -9.15
N GLN A 40 4.36 13.57 -8.48
CA GLN A 40 4.40 13.49 -7.01
C GLN A 40 5.46 12.50 -6.52
N SER A 41 6.10 12.83 -5.40
CA SER A 41 7.10 11.95 -4.83
C SER A 41 6.46 10.72 -4.20
N MET A 42 7.22 9.61 -4.13
CA MET A 42 6.81 8.37 -3.45
C MET A 42 6.40 8.60 -1.97
N ARG A 43 6.85 9.68 -1.34
CA ARG A 43 6.46 10.04 0.04
C ARG A 43 4.96 10.27 0.18
N HIS A 44 4.32 10.86 -0.83
CA HIS A 44 2.88 11.06 -0.83
C HIS A 44 2.13 9.73 -0.88
N ALA A 45 2.61 8.79 -1.69
CA ALA A 45 2.05 7.45 -1.76
C ALA A 45 2.20 6.69 -0.43
N LEU A 46 3.31 6.84 0.27
CA LEU A 46 3.52 6.25 1.60
C LEU A 46 2.55 6.84 2.64
N THR A 47 2.37 8.17 2.62
CA THR A 47 1.41 8.83 3.51
C THR A 47 -0.02 8.41 3.20
N ALA A 48 -0.40 8.34 1.93
CA ALA A 48 -1.70 7.86 1.48
C ALA A 48 -1.92 6.39 1.88
N SER A 49 -0.93 5.51 1.70
CA SER A 49 -1.01 4.12 2.12
C SER A 49 -1.27 3.99 3.62
N ARG A 50 -0.56 4.76 4.43
CA ARG A 50 -0.75 4.77 5.88
C ARG A 50 -2.17 5.18 6.28
N ARG A 51 -2.77 6.18 5.59
CA ARG A 51 -4.15 6.60 5.81
C ARG A 51 -5.14 5.54 5.33
N PHE A 52 -4.93 5.02 4.12
CA PHE A 52 -5.75 3.97 3.53
C PHE A 52 -5.81 2.70 4.39
N MET A 53 -4.69 2.31 5.00
CA MET A 53 -4.61 1.17 5.91
C MET A 53 -5.16 1.46 7.31
N GLY A 54 -5.57 2.71 7.61
CA GLY A 54 -6.25 3.06 8.85
C GLY A 54 -7.52 2.22 9.06
N GLY A 55 -7.63 1.54 10.20
CA GLY A 55 -8.75 0.63 10.50
C GLY A 55 -8.76 -0.71 9.77
N ARG A 56 -7.92 -0.91 8.74
CA ARG A 56 -7.89 -2.13 7.91
C ARG A 56 -6.67 -3.01 8.13
N LYS A 57 -5.73 -2.59 8.98
CA LYS A 57 -4.45 -3.28 9.22
C LYS A 57 -4.65 -4.72 9.69
N TRP A 58 -5.55 -4.94 10.62
CA TRP A 58 -5.84 -6.26 11.16
C TRP A 58 -6.42 -7.22 10.11
N ASN A 59 -7.34 -6.73 9.28
CA ASN A 59 -7.92 -7.54 8.20
C ASN A 59 -6.84 -7.94 7.19
N TYR A 60 -5.95 -7.01 6.82
CA TYR A 60 -4.83 -7.31 5.93
C TYR A 60 -3.86 -8.30 6.55
N LEU A 61 -3.48 -8.11 7.83
CA LEU A 61 -2.61 -9.03 8.56
C LEU A 61 -3.20 -10.45 8.61
N LEU A 62 -4.49 -10.59 8.90
CA LEU A 62 -5.16 -11.89 8.92
C LEU A 62 -5.16 -12.54 7.53
N ILE A 63 -5.42 -11.78 6.47
CA ILE A 63 -5.37 -12.30 5.11
C ILE A 63 -3.95 -12.78 4.78
N CYS A 64 -2.92 -11.98 5.04
CA CYS A 64 -1.53 -12.39 4.85
C CYS A 64 -1.19 -13.64 5.66
N LEU A 65 -1.63 -13.72 6.93
CA LEU A 65 -1.36 -14.87 7.79
C LEU A 65 -1.98 -16.16 7.24
N PHE A 66 -3.27 -16.12 6.87
CA PHE A 66 -4.00 -17.32 6.44
C PHE A 66 -3.76 -17.67 4.96
N VAL A 67 -3.57 -16.69 4.09
CA VAL A 67 -3.41 -16.93 2.65
C VAL A 67 -1.94 -17.02 2.26
N GLU A 68 -1.05 -16.28 2.89
CA GLU A 68 0.36 -16.28 2.52
C GLU A 68 1.21 -17.17 3.44
N VAL A 69 1.20 -16.89 4.75
CA VAL A 69 2.12 -17.51 5.69
C VAL A 69 1.74 -18.97 5.97
N LEU A 70 0.48 -19.24 6.29
CA LEU A 70 0.05 -20.56 6.72
C LEU A 70 0.26 -21.64 5.66
N PRO A 71 -0.12 -21.47 4.38
CA PRO A 71 0.15 -22.47 3.34
C PRO A 71 1.65 -22.68 3.09
N MET A 72 2.46 -21.61 3.13
CA MET A 72 3.91 -21.71 2.98
C MET A 72 4.55 -22.50 4.13
N VAL A 73 4.10 -22.25 5.37
CA VAL A 73 4.58 -22.99 6.54
C VAL A 73 4.21 -24.44 6.45
N VAL A 74 2.95 -24.77 6.13
CA VAL A 74 2.50 -26.16 5.97
C VAL A 74 3.30 -26.88 4.90
N TRP A 75 3.49 -26.25 3.74
CA TRP A 75 4.30 -26.80 2.64
C TRP A 75 5.74 -27.06 3.06
N THR A 76 6.36 -26.08 3.71
CA THR A 76 7.75 -26.19 4.18
C THR A 76 7.91 -27.25 5.27
N VAL A 77 6.95 -27.40 6.16
CA VAL A 77 7.00 -28.42 7.21
C VAL A 77 6.91 -29.83 6.60
N ILE A 78 6.04 -30.03 5.60
CA ILE A 78 5.86 -31.32 4.96
C ILE A 78 7.11 -31.72 4.15
N PHE A 79 7.49 -30.90 3.17
CA PHE A 79 8.54 -31.24 2.21
C PHE A 79 9.94 -30.90 2.71
N GLY A 80 10.08 -29.84 3.50
CA GLY A 80 11.32 -29.56 4.23
C GLY A 80 11.58 -30.58 5.32
N GLY A 81 10.52 -31.07 6.00
CA GLY A 81 10.62 -32.19 6.93
C GLY A 81 11.06 -33.48 6.25
N LEU A 82 10.58 -33.74 5.02
CA LEU A 82 11.03 -34.87 4.21
C LEU A 82 12.53 -34.76 3.86
N ALA A 83 12.98 -33.57 3.48
CA ALA A 83 14.39 -33.30 3.22
C ALA A 83 15.24 -33.50 4.50
N TYR A 84 14.77 -32.98 5.63
CA TYR A 84 15.45 -33.17 6.92
C TYR A 84 15.58 -34.64 7.29
N TYR A 85 14.51 -35.42 7.13
CA TYR A 85 14.53 -36.86 7.37
C TYR A 85 15.50 -37.59 6.44
N GLY A 86 15.53 -37.24 5.15
CA GLY A 86 16.49 -37.77 4.20
C GLY A 86 17.95 -37.52 4.59
N ASN A 87 18.23 -36.32 5.10
CA ASN A 87 19.55 -35.99 5.63
C ASN A 87 19.90 -36.79 6.88
N TYR A 88 18.94 -36.91 7.78
CA TYR A 88 19.11 -37.69 9.06
C TYR A 88 19.41 -39.16 8.79
N THR A 89 18.75 -39.79 7.83
CA THR A 89 18.90 -41.20 7.45
C THR A 89 20.03 -41.43 6.44
N ALA A 90 20.80 -40.39 6.09
CA ALA A 90 21.82 -40.42 5.03
C ALA A 90 21.31 -40.90 3.66
N THR A 91 20.00 -40.75 3.41
CA THR A 91 19.36 -41.05 2.13
C THR A 91 19.35 -39.80 1.23
N TYR A 92 20.47 -39.54 0.57
CA TYR A 92 20.68 -38.29 -0.18
C TYR A 92 19.64 -38.04 -1.28
N VAL A 93 19.12 -39.10 -1.92
CA VAL A 93 18.05 -38.98 -2.93
C VAL A 93 16.80 -38.31 -2.31
N LEU A 94 16.40 -38.78 -1.14
CA LEU A 94 15.24 -38.23 -0.42
C LEU A 94 15.46 -36.78 0.02
N PHE A 95 16.67 -36.46 0.47
CA PHE A 95 17.08 -35.10 0.81
C PHE A 95 16.93 -34.13 -0.38
N TYR A 96 17.52 -34.48 -1.53
CA TYR A 96 17.48 -33.61 -2.71
C TYR A 96 16.08 -33.49 -3.30
N ILE A 97 15.29 -34.56 -3.33
CA ILE A 97 13.89 -34.52 -3.80
C ILE A 97 13.06 -33.63 -2.88
N GLY A 98 13.15 -33.79 -1.55
CA GLY A 98 12.42 -32.96 -0.59
C GLY A 98 12.80 -31.49 -0.70
N LEU A 99 14.09 -31.18 -0.84
CA LEU A 99 14.58 -29.83 -1.01
C LEU A 99 14.06 -29.20 -2.32
N LEU A 100 14.15 -29.94 -3.43
CA LEU A 100 13.68 -29.47 -4.73
C LEU A 100 12.18 -29.15 -4.72
N ILE A 101 11.36 -30.05 -4.17
CA ILE A 101 9.91 -29.86 -4.07
C ILE A 101 9.59 -28.65 -3.16
N THR A 102 10.32 -28.49 -2.06
CA THR A 102 10.14 -27.32 -1.16
C THR A 102 10.37 -26.03 -1.91
N ILE A 103 11.49 -25.91 -2.62
CA ILE A 103 11.85 -24.69 -3.36
C ILE A 103 10.86 -24.43 -4.52
N LEU A 104 10.54 -25.44 -5.30
CA LEU A 104 9.59 -25.29 -6.41
C LEU A 104 8.21 -24.86 -5.92
N GLY A 105 7.71 -25.43 -4.84
CA GLY A 105 6.43 -25.04 -4.27
C GLY A 105 6.40 -23.60 -3.79
N LEU A 106 7.46 -23.13 -3.13
CA LEU A 106 7.57 -21.73 -2.70
C LEU A 106 7.60 -20.78 -3.91
N ILE A 107 8.35 -21.12 -4.97
CA ILE A 107 8.39 -20.31 -6.19
C ILE A 107 7.02 -20.28 -6.87
N CYS A 108 6.35 -21.42 -7.02
CA CYS A 108 5.02 -21.50 -7.63
C CYS A 108 3.95 -20.73 -6.82
N TYR A 109 4.19 -20.52 -5.52
CA TYR A 109 3.28 -19.79 -4.66
C TYR A 109 3.46 -18.25 -4.69
N LEU A 110 4.59 -17.74 -5.21
CA LEU A 110 4.85 -16.31 -5.31
C LEU A 110 3.73 -15.50 -6.01
N PRO A 111 3.14 -15.97 -7.12
CA PRO A 111 2.03 -15.24 -7.76
C PRO A 111 0.83 -15.04 -6.84
N VAL A 112 0.52 -16.00 -5.96
CA VAL A 112 -0.57 -15.89 -4.98
C VAL A 112 -0.28 -14.76 -3.99
N VAL A 113 0.95 -14.68 -3.48
CA VAL A 113 1.38 -13.63 -2.55
C VAL A 113 1.21 -12.24 -3.19
N PHE A 114 1.66 -12.07 -4.44
CA PHE A 114 1.48 -10.79 -5.16
C PHE A 114 0.01 -10.48 -5.46
N ALA A 115 -0.79 -11.50 -5.80
CA ALA A 115 -2.21 -11.34 -6.07
C ALA A 115 -3.00 -10.92 -4.82
N THR A 116 -2.63 -11.43 -3.64
CA THR A 116 -3.31 -11.11 -2.38
C THR A 116 -3.30 -9.60 -2.09
N GLY A 117 -2.14 -8.94 -2.24
CA GLY A 117 -2.02 -7.50 -2.06
C GLY A 117 -2.88 -6.70 -3.02
N SER A 118 -2.92 -7.08 -4.30
CA SER A 118 -3.71 -6.39 -5.32
C SER A 118 -5.21 -6.58 -5.13
N LEU A 119 -5.66 -7.78 -4.79
CA LEU A 119 -7.07 -8.07 -4.52
C LEU A 119 -7.56 -7.33 -3.28
N PHE A 120 -6.74 -7.28 -2.22
CA PHE A 120 -7.07 -6.49 -1.04
C PHE A 120 -7.21 -5.01 -1.37
N TYR A 121 -6.31 -4.48 -2.21
CA TYR A 121 -6.40 -3.09 -2.68
C TYR A 121 -7.71 -2.81 -3.41
N VAL A 122 -8.03 -3.59 -4.44
CA VAL A 122 -9.25 -3.41 -5.24
C VAL A 122 -10.49 -3.45 -4.36
N ARG A 123 -10.60 -4.45 -3.49
CA ARG A 123 -11.76 -4.59 -2.59
C ARG A 123 -11.85 -3.46 -1.56
N SER A 124 -10.72 -3.02 -1.03
CA SER A 124 -10.70 -1.93 -0.04
C SER A 124 -10.95 -0.56 -0.67
N LYS A 125 -10.62 -0.38 -1.95
CA LYS A 125 -10.87 0.85 -2.71
C LYS A 125 -12.36 1.13 -2.87
N GLU A 126 -13.20 0.10 -3.02
CA GLU A 126 -14.66 0.24 -3.12
C GLU A 126 -15.28 0.88 -1.87
N THR A 127 -14.65 0.70 -0.70
CA THR A 127 -15.12 1.23 0.59
C THR A 127 -14.43 2.52 1.02
N ALA A 128 -13.44 2.99 0.27
CA ALA A 128 -12.67 4.18 0.56
C ALA A 128 -12.83 5.19 -0.58
N ASP A 129 -13.31 6.39 -0.27
CA ASP A 129 -13.26 7.50 -1.22
C ASP A 129 -11.82 8.05 -1.28
N VAL A 130 -10.99 7.38 -2.10
CA VAL A 130 -9.57 7.69 -2.23
C VAL A 130 -9.36 9.12 -2.77
N ASP A 131 -10.28 9.61 -3.59
CA ASP A 131 -10.16 10.94 -4.18
C ASP A 131 -10.49 12.05 -3.18
N ALA A 132 -11.51 11.85 -2.35
CA ALA A 132 -11.86 12.81 -1.31
C ALA A 132 -10.86 12.77 -0.13
N ASP A 133 -10.51 11.56 0.33
CA ASP A 133 -9.66 11.37 1.52
C ASP A 133 -8.20 11.76 1.29
N PHE A 134 -7.71 11.68 0.05
CA PHE A 134 -6.29 11.90 -0.29
C PHE A 134 -6.03 13.09 -1.21
N ARG A 135 -7.02 13.96 -1.39
CA ARG A 135 -6.90 15.16 -2.25
C ARG A 135 -5.74 16.07 -1.83
N ASP A 136 -5.46 16.17 -0.54
CA ASP A 136 -4.34 16.92 0.01
C ASP A 136 -2.98 16.21 -0.15
N THR A 137 -3.00 14.90 -0.41
CA THR A 137 -1.80 14.08 -0.59
C THR A 137 -1.40 13.99 -2.06
N PHE A 138 -2.38 13.91 -2.98
CA PHE A 138 -2.16 13.87 -4.42
C PHE A 138 -2.69 15.17 -5.05
N LYS A 139 -1.81 15.94 -5.68
CA LYS A 139 -2.17 17.19 -6.35
C LYS A 139 -2.38 16.96 -7.85
N PRO A 140 -3.38 17.61 -8.47
CA PRO A 140 -3.59 17.53 -9.92
C PRO A 140 -2.35 18.00 -10.69
N VAL A 141 -2.06 17.40 -11.85
CA VAL A 141 -0.94 17.78 -12.73
C VAL A 141 -0.99 19.26 -13.11
N ALA A 142 -2.19 19.81 -13.34
CA ALA A 142 -2.38 21.22 -13.69
C ALA A 142 -1.86 22.22 -12.63
N VAL A 143 -1.69 21.76 -11.38
CA VAL A 143 -1.16 22.59 -10.28
C VAL A 143 0.35 22.40 -10.10
N LEU A 144 0.93 21.37 -10.74
CA LEU A 144 2.34 21.05 -10.65
C LEU A 144 3.12 21.82 -11.73
N THR A 145 3.60 23.00 -11.40
CA THR A 145 4.66 23.65 -12.15
C THR A 145 6.00 23.05 -11.76
N GLY A 146 7.03 23.13 -12.63
CA GLY A 146 8.35 22.57 -12.35
C GLY A 146 8.97 23.02 -11.02
N GLU A 147 8.62 24.20 -10.54
CA GLU A 147 9.02 24.76 -9.25
C GLU A 147 8.30 24.10 -8.06
N ALA A 148 7.13 23.52 -8.26
CA ALA A 148 6.36 22.85 -7.21
C ALA A 148 7.06 21.59 -6.67
N PHE A 149 8.01 21.02 -7.40
CA PHE A 149 8.84 19.92 -6.93
C PHE A 149 9.86 20.34 -5.87
N VAL A 150 10.27 21.61 -5.89
CA VAL A 150 11.30 22.14 -5.00
C VAL A 150 10.68 22.71 -3.72
N HIS A 151 9.49 23.30 -3.85
CA HIS A 151 8.80 23.97 -2.75
C HIS A 151 7.31 23.58 -2.72
N GLU A 152 6.98 22.44 -2.09
CA GLU A 152 5.58 22.12 -1.78
C GLU A 152 5.05 23.08 -0.71
N VAL A 153 4.27 24.05 -1.13
CA VAL A 153 3.51 24.89 -0.18
C VAL A 153 2.36 24.04 0.35
N TYR A 154 2.41 23.70 1.64
CA TYR A 154 1.29 23.07 2.33
C TYR A 154 0.13 24.06 2.40
N VAL A 155 -0.96 23.77 1.70
CA VAL A 155 -2.21 24.52 1.79
C VAL A 155 -3.10 23.80 2.84
N PRO A 156 -3.42 24.44 3.97
CA PRO A 156 -4.27 23.82 4.99
C PRO A 156 -5.66 23.50 4.42
N LYS A 157 -6.19 22.34 4.81
CA LYS A 157 -7.49 21.81 4.33
C LYS A 157 -8.66 22.82 4.47
N LYS A 158 -8.59 23.73 5.45
CA LYS A 158 -9.61 24.76 5.69
C LYS A 158 -9.73 25.82 4.59
N GLU A 159 -8.67 26.10 3.83
CA GLU A 159 -8.72 27.07 2.73
C GLU A 159 -9.26 26.45 1.44
N GLN A 160 -9.26 25.12 1.32
CA GLN A 160 -9.78 24.42 0.15
C GLN A 160 -11.31 24.24 0.17
N GLU A 161 -11.94 24.38 1.34
CA GLU A 161 -13.39 24.26 1.51
C GLU A 161 -14.15 25.57 1.34
N GLN A 162 -13.46 26.72 1.11
CA GLN A 162 -14.18 27.93 0.73
C GLN A 162 -14.66 27.78 -0.71
N PRO A 163 -15.98 27.68 -0.95
CA PRO A 163 -16.51 27.75 -2.31
C PRO A 163 -16.06 29.08 -2.89
N SER A 164 -15.47 29.06 -4.08
CA SER A 164 -15.21 30.26 -4.88
C SER A 164 -16.46 31.16 -4.78
N PRO A 165 -16.32 32.46 -4.49
CA PRO A 165 -17.48 33.31 -4.37
C PRO A 165 -18.27 33.20 -5.68
N THR A 166 -19.42 32.55 -5.60
CA THR A 166 -20.37 32.46 -6.70
C THR A 166 -20.74 33.89 -7.03
N VAL A 167 -20.20 34.41 -8.10
CA VAL A 167 -20.60 35.71 -8.66
C VAL A 167 -22.11 35.60 -8.87
N LYS A 168 -22.84 36.29 -8.00
CA LYS A 168 -24.32 36.27 -8.05
C LYS A 168 -24.77 36.68 -9.45
N PRO A 169 -25.75 35.98 -10.04
CA PRO A 169 -26.24 36.29 -11.41
C PRO A 169 -26.81 37.68 -11.58
N GLU A 170 -27.01 38.45 -10.51
CA GLU A 170 -27.61 39.79 -10.55
C GLU A 170 -26.64 40.89 -11.09
N GLU A 171 -25.33 40.72 -11.01
CA GLU A 171 -24.40 41.73 -11.57
C GLU A 171 -24.25 41.65 -13.09
N LYS A 172 -24.51 40.50 -13.71
CA LYS A 172 -24.50 40.38 -15.19
C LYS A 172 -25.66 41.12 -15.84
N LYS A 173 -26.83 41.18 -15.21
CA LYS A 173 -28.00 41.92 -15.75
C LYS A 173 -27.84 43.46 -15.69
N LYS A 174 -27.03 44.00 -14.77
CA LYS A 174 -26.77 45.43 -14.67
C LYS A 174 -25.68 45.91 -15.63
N ALA A 175 -24.80 45.01 -16.07
CA ALA A 175 -23.76 45.36 -17.05
C ALA A 175 -24.27 45.34 -18.49
N GLU A 176 -25.30 44.53 -18.82
CA GLU A 176 -25.93 44.50 -20.14
C GLU A 176 -26.91 45.66 -20.36
N ALA A 177 -27.64 46.06 -19.32
CA ALA A 177 -28.57 47.21 -19.42
C ALA A 177 -27.89 48.58 -19.55
N LYS A 178 -26.57 48.66 -19.39
CA LYS A 178 -25.82 49.94 -19.53
C LYS A 178 -25.09 50.10 -20.87
N LYS A 179 -25.28 49.16 -21.80
CA LYS A 179 -24.73 49.21 -23.16
C LYS A 179 -25.75 49.49 -24.28
N GLU A 180 -27.02 49.68 -23.91
CA GLU A 180 -28.12 49.98 -24.86
C GLU A 180 -28.69 51.40 -24.75
N ASP A 181 -28.01 52.30 -23.98
CA ASP A 181 -28.30 53.75 -24.04
C ASP A 181 -27.06 54.49 -24.65
#